data_fce5cc0473ad1df52fe09ba361bac353
#
_entry.id   fce5cc0473ad1df52fe09ba361bac353
#
_cell.length_a   1.000
_cell.length_b   1.000
_cell.length_c   1.000
_cell.angle_alpha   90.00
_cell.angle_beta   90.00
_cell.angle_gamma   90.00
#
_symmetry.space_group_name_H-M   'P 1'
#
loop_
_entity.id
_entity.type
_entity.pdbx_description
1 polymer ?
#
loop_
_entity_poly.entity_id
_entity_poly.type
_entity_poly.pdbx_seq_one_letter_code
_entity_poly.pdbx_strand_id
1 'polypeptide(L)'
;FLQTNISDWTRDTIDMIDAHTDGPQILVGSSLGGWIMLNAALARPARVAALVGIAAAPDFTEDLLWAEFTDEQRRRIEADGVIALPNPYADAPVKYPWHLITDGRNNLRLRGGLDIACPVHLLHGMKDEEVPWQTATQTAACLASTDVEVTLVKEAGHRFSEPDQLAILRGAL
;
A
#
# COMPACT_ATOMS: atom_id res chain seq x y z
N PHE A 1 4.50 13.77 3.80
CA PHE A 1 3.47 13.28 4.72
C PHE A 1 2.59 14.41 5.29
N LEU A 2 3.15 15.49 5.83
CA LEU A 2 2.37 16.51 6.53
C LEU A 2 1.47 17.38 5.64
N GLN A 3 1.66 17.36 4.32
CA GLN A 3 0.92 18.22 3.37
C GLN A 3 0.18 17.44 2.30
N THR A 4 0.32 16.12 2.26
CA THR A 4 -0.23 15.23 1.24
C THR A 4 -0.93 14.04 1.89
N ASN A 5 -1.76 13.35 1.12
CA ASN A 5 -2.59 12.24 1.56
C ASN A 5 -2.69 11.16 0.47
N ILE A 6 -3.49 10.14 0.68
CA ILE A 6 -3.67 9.01 -0.25
C ILE A 6 -4.22 9.48 -1.60
N SER A 7 -5.20 10.38 -1.59
CA SER A 7 -5.81 10.94 -2.81
C SER A 7 -4.81 11.76 -3.61
N ASP A 8 -3.97 12.57 -2.95
CA ASP A 8 -2.93 13.37 -3.60
C ASP A 8 -1.90 12.49 -4.31
N TRP A 9 -1.33 11.49 -3.59
CA TRP A 9 -0.35 10.57 -4.18
C TRP A 9 -0.94 9.70 -5.29
N THR A 10 -2.21 9.31 -5.16
CA THR A 10 -2.92 8.59 -6.22
C THR A 10 -3.02 9.47 -7.47
N ARG A 11 -3.43 10.73 -7.32
CA ARG A 11 -3.53 11.69 -8.44
C ARG A 11 -2.17 11.91 -9.09
N ASP A 12 -1.11 12.19 -8.30
CA ASP A 12 0.23 12.39 -8.82
C ASP A 12 0.71 11.16 -9.62
N THR A 13 0.41 9.95 -9.14
CA THR A 13 0.73 8.71 -9.86
C THR A 13 -0.02 8.60 -11.18
N ILE A 14 -1.31 8.92 -11.21
CA ILE A 14 -2.13 8.92 -12.41
C ILE A 14 -1.61 9.96 -13.41
N ASP A 15 -1.30 11.17 -12.96
CA ASP A 15 -0.76 12.25 -13.79
C ASP A 15 0.59 11.83 -14.41
N MET A 16 1.45 11.14 -13.65
CA MET A 16 2.71 10.59 -14.17
C MET A 16 2.49 9.51 -15.24
N ILE A 17 1.56 8.59 -15.02
CA ILE A 17 1.19 7.57 -16.01
C ILE A 17 0.67 8.23 -17.29
N ASP A 18 -0.25 9.17 -17.15
CA ASP A 18 -0.91 9.80 -18.30
C ASP A 18 0.02 10.72 -19.09
N ALA A 19 0.95 11.43 -18.43
CA ALA A 19 1.83 12.41 -19.07
C ALA A 19 3.15 11.84 -19.60
N HIS A 20 3.64 10.73 -19.02
CA HIS A 20 5.02 10.27 -19.25
C HIS A 20 5.14 8.83 -19.73
N THR A 21 4.03 8.13 -19.96
CA THR A 21 4.06 6.77 -20.48
C THR A 21 3.05 6.56 -21.60
N ASP A 22 3.35 5.62 -22.51
CA ASP A 22 2.46 5.19 -23.58
C ASP A 22 2.04 3.74 -23.37
N GLY A 23 0.78 3.42 -23.69
CA GLY A 23 0.22 2.07 -23.56
C GLY A 23 0.08 1.58 -22.12
N PRO A 24 -0.25 0.31 -21.92
CA PRO A 24 -0.38 -0.30 -20.61
C PRO A 24 0.98 -0.50 -19.92
N GLN A 25 1.04 -0.24 -18.61
CA GLN A 25 2.24 -0.31 -17.78
C GLN A 25 2.14 -1.45 -16.75
N ILE A 26 3.26 -2.03 -16.38
CA ILE A 26 3.36 -2.82 -15.15
C ILE A 26 3.61 -1.84 -14.00
N LEU A 27 2.71 -1.83 -13.03
CA LEU A 27 2.88 -0.99 -11.84
C LEU A 27 3.48 -1.83 -10.71
N VAL A 28 4.52 -1.28 -10.08
CA VAL A 28 5.17 -1.90 -8.92
C VAL A 28 4.97 -0.98 -7.72
N GLY A 29 4.39 -1.50 -6.65
CA GLY A 29 4.09 -0.74 -5.43
C GLY A 29 4.58 -1.44 -4.18
N SER A 30 5.39 -0.75 -3.36
CA SER A 30 5.85 -1.26 -2.06
C SER A 30 5.15 -0.53 -0.92
N SER A 31 4.71 -1.28 0.10
CA SER A 31 4.05 -0.73 1.29
C SER A 31 2.90 0.21 0.92
N LEU A 32 2.92 1.48 1.37
CA LEU A 32 1.99 2.53 0.94
C LEU A 32 1.87 2.63 -0.60
N GLY A 33 2.98 2.47 -1.34
CA GLY A 33 2.98 2.45 -2.80
C GLY A 33 2.11 1.35 -3.40
N GLY A 34 1.93 0.23 -2.70
CA GLY A 34 0.99 -0.82 -3.08
C GLY A 34 -0.48 -0.38 -3.00
N TRP A 35 -0.84 0.44 -2.01
CA TRP A 35 -2.18 1.04 -1.95
C TRP A 35 -2.41 2.03 -3.10
N ILE A 36 -1.45 2.91 -3.34
CA ILE A 36 -1.52 3.87 -4.45
C ILE A 36 -1.61 3.14 -5.81
N MET A 37 -0.84 2.07 -5.98
CA MET A 37 -0.89 1.19 -7.17
C MET A 37 -2.30 0.63 -7.42
N LEU A 38 -2.98 0.12 -6.40
CA LEU A 38 -4.36 -0.37 -6.51
C LEU A 38 -5.31 0.76 -6.90
N ASN A 39 -5.17 1.93 -6.30
CA ASN A 39 -5.98 3.10 -6.63
C ASN A 39 -5.79 3.55 -8.09
N ALA A 40 -4.54 3.60 -8.55
CA ALA A 40 -4.21 3.95 -9.93
C ALA A 40 -4.77 2.92 -10.94
N ALA A 41 -4.67 1.63 -10.62
CA ALA A 41 -5.23 0.56 -11.45
C ALA A 41 -6.75 0.65 -11.60
N LEU A 42 -7.47 0.96 -10.51
CA LEU A 42 -8.91 1.18 -10.54
C LEU A 42 -9.30 2.42 -11.36
N ALA A 43 -8.50 3.49 -11.27
CA ALA A 43 -8.76 4.73 -12.00
C ALA A 43 -8.36 4.68 -13.48
N ARG A 44 -7.42 3.82 -13.86
CA ARG A 44 -6.86 3.72 -15.23
C ARG A 44 -6.69 2.25 -15.68
N PRO A 45 -7.77 1.43 -15.68
CA PRO A 45 -7.66 0.01 -15.97
C PRO A 45 -7.05 -0.29 -17.35
N ALA A 46 -7.34 0.54 -18.36
CA ALA A 46 -6.76 0.37 -19.70
C ALA A 46 -5.26 0.72 -19.80
N ARG A 47 -4.70 1.37 -18.76
CA ARG A 47 -3.28 1.77 -18.70
C ARG A 47 -2.45 0.81 -17.83
N VAL A 48 -3.02 -0.29 -17.35
CA VAL A 48 -2.34 -1.24 -16.47
C VAL A 48 -2.33 -2.62 -17.11
N ALA A 49 -1.13 -3.14 -17.39
CA ALA A 49 -0.90 -4.47 -17.91
C ALA A 49 -0.82 -5.53 -16.80
N ALA A 50 -0.17 -5.19 -15.67
CA ALA A 50 -0.03 -6.06 -14.51
C ALA A 50 0.32 -5.24 -13.26
N LEU A 51 0.16 -5.85 -12.08
CA LEU A 51 0.52 -5.26 -10.79
C LEU A 51 1.52 -6.16 -10.05
N VAL A 52 2.53 -5.55 -9.43
CA VAL A 52 3.43 -6.23 -8.50
C VAL A 52 3.44 -5.48 -7.17
N GLY A 53 2.87 -6.08 -6.13
CA GLY A 53 2.82 -5.52 -4.78
C GLY A 53 3.90 -6.13 -3.89
N ILE A 54 4.67 -5.29 -3.19
CA ILE A 54 5.70 -5.72 -2.24
C ILE A 54 5.31 -5.23 -0.85
N ALA A 55 4.99 -6.14 0.07
CA ALA A 55 4.50 -5.80 1.40
C ALA A 55 3.42 -4.70 1.33
N ALA A 56 2.52 -4.79 0.31
CA ALA A 56 1.52 -3.77 0.04
C ALA A 56 0.62 -3.54 1.26
N ALA A 57 0.39 -2.27 1.60
CA ALA A 57 -0.33 -1.84 2.79
C ALA A 57 -1.61 -1.04 2.45
N PRO A 58 -2.56 -1.60 1.68
CA PRO A 58 -3.84 -0.95 1.51
C PRO A 58 -4.52 -0.78 2.86
N ASP A 59 -5.27 0.32 3.02
CA ASP A 59 -6.06 0.63 4.20
C ASP A 59 -5.26 0.81 5.51
N PHE A 60 -3.90 0.91 5.44
CA PHE A 60 -3.04 0.93 6.64
C PHE A 60 -3.40 2.04 7.62
N THR A 61 -3.90 3.17 7.15
CA THR A 61 -4.28 4.30 8.01
C THR A 61 -5.42 3.95 8.96
N GLU A 62 -6.32 3.08 8.56
CA GLU A 62 -7.44 2.60 9.36
C GLU A 62 -7.08 1.30 10.09
N ASP A 63 -6.57 0.30 9.36
CA ASP A 63 -6.44 -1.07 9.85
C ASP A 63 -5.19 -1.31 10.68
N LEU A 64 -4.12 -0.55 10.45
CA LEU A 64 -2.86 -0.71 11.18
C LEU A 64 -2.60 0.49 12.11
N LEU A 65 -2.82 1.71 11.65
CA LEU A 65 -2.50 2.90 12.44
C LEU A 65 -3.63 3.28 13.40
N TRP A 66 -4.84 3.55 12.88
CA TRP A 66 -5.98 3.96 13.70
C TRP A 66 -6.45 2.86 14.64
N ALA A 67 -6.43 1.61 14.17
CA ALA A 67 -6.85 0.46 14.97
C ALA A 67 -5.99 0.28 16.23
N GLU A 68 -4.69 0.59 16.15
CA GLU A 68 -3.74 0.48 17.26
C GLU A 68 -3.72 1.71 18.19
N PHE A 69 -4.33 2.83 17.79
CA PHE A 69 -4.36 4.02 18.63
C PHE A 69 -5.17 3.79 19.91
N THR A 70 -4.60 4.22 21.02
CA THR A 70 -5.34 4.36 22.27
C THR A 70 -6.39 5.46 22.13
N ASP A 71 -7.41 5.47 22.99
CA ASP A 71 -8.43 6.53 23.02
C ASP A 71 -7.83 7.91 23.26
N GLU A 72 -6.72 8.00 24.00
CA GLU A 72 -6.00 9.26 24.21
C GLU A 72 -5.32 9.72 22.92
N GLN A 73 -4.65 8.82 22.19
CA GLN A 73 -4.02 9.13 20.91
C GLN A 73 -5.03 9.56 19.86
N ARG A 74 -6.20 8.91 19.82
CA ARG A 74 -7.31 9.27 18.91
C ARG A 74 -7.81 10.69 19.22
N ARG A 75 -8.13 10.99 20.48
CA ARG A 75 -8.54 12.33 20.88
C ARG A 75 -7.48 13.39 20.57
N ARG A 76 -6.20 13.04 20.78
CA ARG A 76 -5.09 13.96 20.54
C ARG A 76 -4.92 14.31 19.08
N ILE A 77 -4.91 13.31 18.19
CA ILE A 77 -4.75 13.59 16.75
C ILE A 77 -5.96 14.35 16.19
N GLU A 78 -7.16 14.08 16.68
CA GLU A 78 -8.38 14.82 16.29
C GLU A 78 -8.33 16.29 16.77
N ALA A 79 -7.83 16.55 17.98
CA ALA A 79 -7.74 17.90 18.54
C ALA A 79 -6.56 18.71 17.97
N ASP A 80 -5.38 18.08 17.87
CA ASP A 80 -4.12 18.77 17.50
C ASP A 80 -3.86 18.73 15.99
N GLY A 81 -4.63 17.91 15.24
CA GLY A 81 -4.47 17.71 13.80
C GLY A 81 -3.25 16.87 13.41
N VAL A 82 -2.41 16.45 14.36
CA VAL A 82 -1.21 15.66 14.11
C VAL A 82 -0.79 14.88 15.35
N ILE A 83 -0.27 13.66 15.14
CA ILE A 83 0.38 12.87 16.18
C ILE A 83 1.79 12.47 15.75
N ALA A 84 2.72 12.46 16.71
CA ALA A 84 4.08 11.98 16.53
C ALA A 84 4.22 10.59 17.18
N LEU A 85 4.66 9.60 16.42
CA LEU A 85 4.89 8.24 16.88
C LEU A 85 6.37 7.87 16.75
N PRO A 86 6.88 6.91 17.56
CA PRO A 86 8.23 6.40 17.40
C PRO A 86 8.49 5.94 15.96
N ASN A 87 9.71 6.17 15.50
CA ASN A 87 10.15 5.74 14.17
C ASN A 87 11.13 4.56 14.35
N PRO A 88 10.83 3.35 13.86
CA PRO A 88 11.73 2.21 14.00
C PRO A 88 13.03 2.35 13.19
N TYR A 89 13.10 3.32 12.28
CA TYR A 89 14.24 3.50 11.36
C TYR A 89 15.08 4.75 11.62
N ALA A 90 14.65 5.63 12.52
CA ALA A 90 15.35 6.89 12.81
C ALA A 90 15.02 7.44 14.20
N ASP A 91 15.93 8.25 14.77
CA ASP A 91 15.72 8.88 16.07
C ASP A 91 14.56 9.90 16.07
N ALA A 92 14.28 10.50 14.92
CA ALA A 92 13.19 11.47 14.79
C ALA A 92 11.84 10.74 14.62
N PRO A 93 10.80 11.13 15.39
CA PRO A 93 9.48 10.51 15.30
C PRO A 93 8.83 10.76 13.94
N VAL A 94 8.02 9.81 13.50
CA VAL A 94 7.13 10.00 12.33
C VAL A 94 5.90 10.79 12.77
N LYS A 95 5.55 11.82 12.00
CA LYS A 95 4.36 12.62 12.22
C LYS A 95 3.25 12.22 11.28
N TYR A 96 2.11 11.84 11.83
CA TYR A 96 0.92 11.47 11.07
C TYR A 96 -0.14 12.57 11.24
N PRO A 97 -0.53 13.26 10.16
CA PRO A 97 -1.57 14.26 10.21
C PRO A 97 -2.97 13.62 10.20
N TRP A 98 -3.94 14.27 10.86
CA TRP A 98 -5.33 13.79 10.91
C TRP A 98 -5.96 13.66 9.52
N HIS A 99 -5.63 14.58 8.61
CA HIS A 99 -6.16 14.52 7.24
C HIS A 99 -5.69 13.28 6.45
N LEU A 100 -4.55 12.65 6.79
CA LEU A 100 -4.11 11.40 6.18
C LEU A 100 -5.07 10.25 6.53
N ILE A 101 -5.53 10.20 7.79
CA ILE A 101 -6.47 9.17 8.25
C ILE A 101 -7.85 9.40 7.63
N THR A 102 -8.36 10.64 7.68
CA THR A 102 -9.67 10.96 7.12
C THR A 102 -9.74 10.78 5.60
N ASP A 103 -8.69 11.11 4.88
CA ASP A 103 -8.60 10.86 3.46
C ASP A 103 -8.44 9.36 3.16
N GLY A 104 -7.66 8.63 3.95
CA GLY A 104 -7.52 7.18 3.84
C GLY A 104 -8.86 6.46 3.93
N ARG A 105 -9.77 6.91 4.80
CA ARG A 105 -11.13 6.37 4.93
C ARG A 105 -11.95 6.47 3.65
N ASN A 106 -11.70 7.48 2.82
CA ASN A 106 -12.33 7.63 1.51
C ASN A 106 -11.71 6.74 0.43
N ASN A 107 -10.57 6.13 0.73
CA ASN A 107 -9.77 5.34 -0.19
C ASN A 107 -9.66 3.85 0.20
N LEU A 108 -10.48 3.36 1.14
CA LEU A 108 -10.43 1.97 1.59
C LEU A 108 -10.67 1.00 0.44
N ARG A 109 -9.89 -0.09 0.41
CA ARG A 109 -9.87 -1.10 -0.67
C ARG A 109 -10.21 -2.51 -0.20
N LEU A 110 -9.98 -2.81 1.06
CA LEU A 110 -10.21 -4.16 1.61
C LEU A 110 -11.61 -4.34 2.21
N ARG A 111 -12.58 -3.50 1.81
CA ARG A 111 -13.97 -3.54 2.30
C ARG A 111 -14.95 -4.18 1.31
N GLY A 112 -14.46 -4.64 0.16
CA GLY A 112 -15.29 -5.23 -0.90
C GLY A 112 -14.45 -5.70 -2.08
N GLY A 113 -15.11 -6.06 -3.18
CA GLY A 113 -14.44 -6.46 -4.41
C GLY A 113 -13.73 -5.28 -5.09
N LEU A 114 -12.56 -5.53 -5.66
CA LEU A 114 -11.80 -4.60 -6.49
C LEU A 114 -11.91 -5.01 -7.96
N ASP A 115 -12.43 -4.13 -8.80
CA ASP A 115 -12.55 -4.36 -10.25
C ASP A 115 -11.19 -4.18 -10.95
N ILE A 116 -10.23 -5.04 -10.56
CA ILE A 116 -8.90 -5.16 -11.14
C ILE A 116 -8.80 -6.54 -11.77
N ALA A 117 -8.77 -6.60 -13.10
CA ALA A 117 -8.80 -7.84 -13.88
C ALA A 117 -7.45 -8.25 -14.49
N CYS A 118 -6.44 -7.38 -14.45
CA CYS A 118 -5.09 -7.69 -14.92
C CYS A 118 -4.38 -8.67 -13.99
N PRO A 119 -3.29 -9.35 -14.47
CA PRO A 119 -2.43 -10.17 -13.62
C PRO A 119 -1.89 -9.41 -12.41
N VAL A 120 -1.84 -10.06 -11.24
CA VAL A 120 -1.35 -9.45 -9.99
C VAL A 120 -0.43 -10.42 -9.27
N HIS A 121 0.77 -9.95 -8.91
CA HIS A 121 1.71 -10.69 -8.08
C HIS A 121 1.96 -9.93 -6.76
N LEU A 122 1.67 -10.57 -5.63
CA LEU A 122 1.86 -10.02 -4.30
C LEU A 122 2.99 -10.73 -3.59
N LEU A 123 4.04 -10.01 -3.25
CA LEU A 123 5.22 -10.50 -2.53
C LEU A 123 5.19 -10.00 -1.09
N HIS A 124 5.34 -10.92 -0.11
CA HIS A 124 5.30 -10.50 1.30
C HIS A 124 6.24 -11.32 2.17
N GLY A 125 6.91 -10.65 3.09
CA GLY A 125 7.73 -11.28 4.11
C GLY A 125 6.89 -11.75 5.30
N MET A 126 7.09 -12.98 5.76
CA MET A 126 6.34 -13.47 6.92
C MET A 126 6.87 -12.96 8.27
N LYS A 127 8.06 -12.32 8.27
CA LYS A 127 8.62 -11.58 9.42
C LYS A 127 8.40 -10.07 9.31
N ASP A 128 7.43 -9.63 8.51
CA ASP A 128 7.02 -8.24 8.43
C ASP A 128 6.29 -7.86 9.73
N GLU A 129 6.91 -6.95 10.51
CA GLU A 129 6.37 -6.44 11.78
C GLU A 129 5.52 -5.18 11.60
N GLU A 130 5.49 -4.60 10.38
CA GLU A 130 4.77 -3.36 10.07
C GLU A 130 3.43 -3.65 9.38
N VAL A 131 3.45 -4.58 8.42
CA VAL A 131 2.26 -4.98 7.66
C VAL A 131 2.10 -6.50 7.78
N PRO A 132 1.04 -6.99 8.41
CA PRO A 132 0.79 -8.42 8.50
C PRO A 132 0.74 -9.08 7.11
N TRP A 133 1.46 -10.17 6.89
CA TRP A 133 1.49 -10.86 5.60
C TRP A 133 0.10 -11.32 5.13
N GLN A 134 -0.85 -11.47 6.06
CA GLN A 134 -2.24 -11.77 5.76
C GLN A 134 -2.91 -10.69 4.89
N THR A 135 -2.41 -9.45 4.93
CA THR A 135 -2.87 -8.36 4.06
C THR A 135 -2.70 -8.71 2.58
N ALA A 136 -1.62 -9.43 2.20
CA ALA A 136 -1.45 -9.89 0.82
C ALA A 136 -2.54 -10.88 0.40
N THR A 137 -2.87 -11.86 1.24
CA THR A 137 -3.93 -12.84 0.94
C THR A 137 -5.32 -12.21 0.97
N GLN A 138 -5.57 -11.25 1.85
CA GLN A 138 -6.80 -10.48 1.88
C GLN A 138 -6.95 -9.61 0.63
N THR A 139 -5.88 -8.95 0.20
CA THR A 139 -5.86 -8.19 -1.06
C THR A 139 -6.18 -9.11 -2.24
N ALA A 140 -5.52 -10.26 -2.34
CA ALA A 140 -5.78 -11.25 -3.40
C ALA A 140 -7.25 -11.67 -3.43
N ALA A 141 -7.87 -11.88 -2.28
CA ALA A 141 -9.28 -12.27 -2.17
C ALA A 141 -10.26 -11.18 -2.62
N CYS A 142 -9.86 -9.91 -2.60
CA CYS A 142 -10.67 -8.77 -3.04
C CYS A 142 -10.60 -8.52 -4.57
N LEU A 143 -9.56 -9.04 -5.27
CA LEU A 143 -9.35 -8.77 -6.69
C LEU A 143 -10.33 -9.54 -7.58
N ALA A 144 -10.84 -8.91 -8.63
CA ALA A 144 -11.65 -9.56 -9.67
C ALA A 144 -10.80 -10.44 -10.61
N SER A 145 -9.49 -10.19 -10.68
CA SER A 145 -8.55 -10.99 -11.48
C SER A 145 -8.56 -12.46 -11.05
N THR A 146 -8.51 -13.37 -12.04
CA THR A 146 -8.30 -14.80 -11.84
C THR A 146 -6.83 -15.20 -11.94
N ASP A 147 -5.96 -14.27 -12.33
CA ASP A 147 -4.51 -14.45 -12.45
C ASP A 147 -3.83 -13.69 -11.29
N VAL A 148 -3.86 -14.29 -10.12
CA VAL A 148 -3.29 -13.69 -8.89
C VAL A 148 -2.37 -14.68 -8.22
N GLU A 149 -1.12 -14.28 -8.04
CA GLU A 149 -0.12 -15.02 -7.29
C GLU A 149 0.24 -14.31 -5.98
N VAL A 150 0.40 -15.08 -4.90
CA VAL A 150 0.91 -14.58 -3.61
C VAL A 150 2.14 -15.37 -3.23
N THR A 151 3.29 -14.71 -3.17
CA THR A 151 4.55 -15.29 -2.72
C THR A 151 4.87 -14.84 -1.31
N LEU A 152 4.87 -15.78 -0.37
CA LEU A 152 5.25 -15.55 1.02
C LEU A 152 6.67 -16.04 1.26
N VAL A 153 7.56 -15.16 1.73
CA VAL A 153 8.95 -15.49 2.07
C VAL A 153 9.11 -15.51 3.58
N LYS A 154 9.33 -16.72 4.13
CA LYS A 154 9.28 -16.97 5.57
C LYS A 154 10.22 -16.08 6.39
N GLU A 155 11.42 -15.84 5.90
CA GLU A 155 12.46 -15.12 6.65
C GLU A 155 12.56 -13.63 6.25
N ALA A 156 11.78 -13.17 5.28
CA ALA A 156 11.78 -11.77 4.84
C ALA A 156 10.98 -10.87 5.79
N GLY A 157 11.47 -9.66 6.00
CA GLY A 157 10.77 -8.56 6.69
C GLY A 157 10.13 -7.58 5.72
N HIS A 158 9.70 -6.42 6.23
CA HIS A 158 8.95 -5.40 5.49
C HIS A 158 9.65 -4.89 4.24
N ARG A 159 10.95 -4.64 4.32
CA ARG A 159 11.70 -4.02 3.20
C ARG A 159 11.86 -4.91 1.98
N PHE A 160 11.84 -6.23 2.15
CA PHE A 160 11.98 -7.21 1.06
C PHE A 160 13.17 -6.90 0.14
N SER A 161 14.33 -6.55 0.71
CA SER A 161 15.46 -5.93 -0.01
C SER A 161 16.74 -6.77 -0.06
N GLU A 162 16.72 -7.99 0.52
CA GLU A 162 17.87 -8.88 0.46
C GLU A 162 18.07 -9.45 -0.97
N PRO A 163 19.29 -9.86 -1.35
CA PRO A 163 19.59 -10.31 -2.72
C PRO A 163 18.69 -11.41 -3.27
N ASP A 164 18.31 -12.39 -2.44
CA ASP A 164 17.38 -13.47 -2.78
C ASP A 164 15.93 -12.94 -2.96
N GLN A 165 15.51 -12.01 -2.12
CA GLN A 165 14.20 -11.36 -2.21
C GLN A 165 14.10 -10.49 -3.47
N LEU A 166 15.16 -9.76 -3.82
CA LEU A 166 15.25 -9.01 -5.08
C LEU A 166 15.28 -9.92 -6.32
N ALA A 167 15.83 -11.14 -6.18
CA ALA A 167 15.75 -12.13 -7.26
C ALA A 167 14.31 -12.61 -7.48
N ILE A 168 13.54 -12.84 -6.40
CA ILE A 168 12.10 -13.16 -6.46
C ILE A 168 11.33 -12.02 -7.15
N LEU A 169 11.55 -10.77 -6.72
CA LEU A 169 10.92 -9.61 -7.34
C LEU A 169 11.20 -9.52 -8.85
N ARG A 170 12.46 -9.73 -9.26
CA ARG A 170 12.81 -9.73 -10.69
C ARG A 170 12.14 -10.85 -11.48
N GLY A 171 11.85 -11.97 -10.85
CA GLY A 171 11.12 -13.08 -11.46
C GLY A 171 9.61 -12.81 -11.57
N ALA A 172 9.08 -11.85 -10.82
CA ALA A 172 7.67 -11.46 -10.84
C ALA A 172 7.35 -10.34 -11.87
N LEU A 173 8.37 -9.77 -12.50
CA LEU A 173 8.29 -8.74 -13.55
C LEU A 173 8.39 -9.34 -14.94
#